data_bf5a5815043df6acff7eae65bf455f70
#
_entry.id   bf5a5815043df6acff7eae65bf455f70
#
_cell.length_a   1.000
_cell.length_b   1.000
_cell.length_c   1.000
_cell.angle_alpha   90.00
_cell.angle_beta   90.00
_cell.angle_gamma   90.00
#
_symmetry.space_group_name_H-M   'P 1'
#
loop_
_entity.id
_entity.type
_entity.pdbx_description
1 polymer ?
#
loop_
_entity_poly.entity_id
_entity_poly.type
_entity_poly.pdbx_seq_one_letter_code
_entity_poly.pdbx_strand_id
1 'polypeptide(L)'
;DVIESIVKEGLDEKAYPGCQVLVAKDGMIIYNKSFGYFDYESRQPVTEASVYDLASASKAAGTLLAVMKAYDEKKFTLNNKISDFIPELKDSDKKNLAVKDLLYHQSGLTPTINFYLNAIDKDSYKGSLYSNAKNQAHPVRFDARTYVRNDFSFLPNLVSARKKPGFTTEIARNMYLHDSFKDTIIQEIKDSRLGVRGKYKYSCINFILLKMMVEKQMRQPMDRLLHDMFFSKLGAWHTAYNPLHILDTMQIVPTENDHFIRRQLLRGYVHDEAAAFQGGVSGNAGLFSNANDLAKVLQLYLNQGSYGGEQYLSKETCRLFTQSKSPTCRRGLGFDKPVAGGGKASPCGSLAPASVYGHTGFTGTCFWVDPDNNLLYIFLSNRVNPTRANNKLGSLDIRTRIQDAIYKAIK
;
A
#
# COMPACT_ATOMS: atom_id res chain seq x y z
N ASP A 1 5.96 8.74 27.33
CA ASP A 1 7.16 8.60 27.66
C ASP A 1 7.98 7.77 26.75
N VAL A 2 8.02 6.46 26.78
CA VAL A 2 8.92 5.68 25.91
C VAL A 2 8.54 5.83 24.43
N ILE A 3 7.26 5.75 24.09
CA ILE A 3 6.79 5.94 22.70
C ILE A 3 7.14 7.34 22.20
N GLU A 4 6.88 8.37 22.99
CA GLU A 4 7.20 9.76 22.63
C GLU A 4 8.70 9.99 22.44
N SER A 5 9.52 9.35 23.27
CA SER A 5 10.98 9.41 23.14
C SER A 5 11.46 8.81 21.81
N ILE A 6 10.92 7.64 21.40
CA ILE A 6 11.26 6.99 20.13
C ILE A 6 10.78 7.85 18.96
N VAL A 7 9.55 8.38 19.03
CA VAL A 7 9.01 9.27 17.99
C VAL A 7 9.85 10.53 17.85
N LYS A 8 10.24 11.14 18.99
CA LYS A 8 11.07 12.33 19.00
C LYS A 8 12.46 12.09 18.38
N GLU A 9 13.07 10.96 18.67
CA GLU A 9 14.32 10.55 18.01
C GLU A 9 14.16 10.53 16.49
N GLY A 10 13.08 9.93 15.98
CA GLY A 10 12.79 9.91 14.55
C GLY A 10 12.61 11.31 13.93
N LEU A 11 11.96 12.22 14.65
CA LEU A 11 11.79 13.61 14.22
C LEU A 11 13.13 14.36 14.21
N ASP A 12 13.92 14.23 15.28
CA ASP A 12 15.21 14.90 15.43
C ASP A 12 16.22 14.43 14.36
N GLU A 13 16.21 13.13 14.06
CA GLU A 13 17.04 12.51 13.02
C GLU A 13 16.48 12.71 11.60
N LYS A 14 15.34 13.39 11.47
CA LYS A 14 14.65 13.59 10.18
C LYS A 14 14.32 12.28 9.46
N ALA A 15 13.88 11.27 10.21
CA ALA A 15 13.36 10.04 9.63
C ALA A 15 11.99 10.26 8.96
N TYR A 16 11.25 11.23 9.42
CA TYR A 16 9.96 11.72 8.90
C TYR A 16 9.67 13.13 9.43
N PRO A 17 8.89 13.96 8.70
CA PRO A 17 8.50 15.28 9.18
C PRO A 17 7.49 15.23 10.31
N GLY A 18 6.61 14.24 10.28
CA GLY A 18 5.55 14.03 11.25
C GLY A 18 4.97 12.63 11.16
N CYS A 19 4.14 12.26 12.13
CA CYS A 19 3.51 10.95 12.18
C CYS A 19 2.26 10.93 13.06
N GLN A 20 1.48 9.85 12.91
CA GLN A 20 0.41 9.46 13.83
C GLN A 20 0.76 8.11 14.45
N VAL A 21 0.51 7.97 15.76
CA VAL A 21 0.63 6.70 16.48
C VAL A 21 -0.68 6.43 17.20
N LEU A 22 -1.29 5.27 16.93
CA LEU A 22 -2.51 4.84 17.59
C LEU A 22 -2.34 3.44 18.16
N VAL A 23 -2.80 3.26 19.39
CA VAL A 23 -2.92 1.97 20.06
C VAL A 23 -4.34 1.82 20.58
N ALA A 24 -4.98 0.71 20.23
CA ALA A 24 -6.27 0.33 20.82
C ALA A 24 -6.14 -1.02 21.49
N LYS A 25 -6.76 -1.18 22.67
CA LYS A 25 -6.78 -2.40 23.43
C LYS A 25 -8.19 -2.67 23.94
N ASP A 26 -8.62 -3.91 23.81
CA ASP A 26 -9.95 -4.36 24.24
C ASP A 26 -11.09 -3.50 23.66
N GLY A 27 -10.94 -3.08 22.39
CA GLY A 27 -11.92 -2.27 21.68
C GLY A 27 -11.89 -0.77 22.02
N MET A 28 -10.94 -0.31 22.83
CA MET A 28 -10.81 1.09 23.22
C MET A 28 -9.48 1.68 22.78
N ILE A 29 -9.50 2.91 22.26
CA ILE A 29 -8.28 3.66 21.98
C ILE A 29 -7.65 4.06 23.31
N ILE A 30 -6.45 3.57 23.59
CA ILE A 30 -5.68 3.90 24.80
C ILE A 30 -4.53 4.87 24.53
N TYR A 31 -4.17 5.06 23.28
CA TYR A 31 -3.15 5.99 22.84
C TYR A 31 -3.48 6.48 21.43
N ASN A 32 -3.55 7.78 21.22
CA ASN A 32 -3.76 8.38 19.91
C ASN A 32 -3.10 9.75 19.89
N LYS A 33 -1.93 9.84 19.28
CA LYS A 33 -1.17 11.08 19.22
C LYS A 33 -0.62 11.34 17.82
N SER A 34 -0.61 12.62 17.48
CA SER A 34 -0.02 13.15 16.26
C SER A 34 1.20 13.98 16.63
N PHE A 35 2.25 13.89 15.81
CA PHE A 35 3.55 14.51 16.07
C PHE A 35 4.08 15.19 14.82
N GLY A 36 4.80 16.30 15.04
CA GLY A 36 5.51 16.99 13.98
C GLY A 36 4.60 17.69 12.97
N TYR A 37 5.07 17.77 11.75
CA TYR A 37 4.51 18.60 10.70
C TYR A 37 4.31 17.81 9.40
N PHE A 38 3.60 18.41 8.45
CA PHE A 38 3.35 17.82 7.13
C PHE A 38 4.62 17.69 6.31
N ASP A 39 5.50 18.65 6.43
CA ASP A 39 6.82 18.71 5.80
C ASP A 39 7.80 19.48 6.68
N TYR A 40 9.05 19.66 6.22
CA TYR A 40 10.08 20.36 6.98
C TYR A 40 10.02 21.90 6.86
N GLU A 41 9.17 22.44 5.99
CA GLU A 41 9.14 23.87 5.65
C GLU A 41 7.87 24.57 6.11
N SER A 42 6.70 24.02 5.77
CA SER A 42 5.40 24.70 5.94
C SER A 42 4.94 24.84 7.38
N ARG A 43 5.48 24.05 8.30
CA ARG A 43 5.07 23.98 9.71
C ARG A 43 3.56 23.76 9.91
N GLN A 44 2.89 23.14 8.95
CA GLN A 44 1.53 22.68 9.13
C GLN A 44 1.53 21.47 10.05
N PRO A 45 0.92 21.55 11.26
CA PRO A 45 1.01 20.46 12.22
C PRO A 45 0.20 19.25 11.77
N VAL A 46 0.71 18.07 12.07
CA VAL A 46 -0.05 16.82 11.94
C VAL A 46 -1.10 16.80 13.05
N THR A 47 -2.33 16.43 12.67
CA THR A 47 -3.47 16.24 13.59
C THR A 47 -4.06 14.85 13.38
N GLU A 48 -5.01 14.46 14.24
CA GLU A 48 -5.73 13.20 14.08
C GLU A 48 -6.54 13.12 12.78
N ALA A 49 -6.92 14.26 12.21
CA ALA A 49 -7.64 14.36 10.94
C ALA A 49 -6.72 14.27 9.72
N SER A 50 -5.40 14.36 9.91
CA SER A 50 -4.44 14.32 8.80
C SER A 50 -4.44 12.96 8.11
N VAL A 51 -4.47 12.96 6.78
CA VAL A 51 -4.61 11.75 5.96
C VAL A 51 -3.31 11.43 5.27
N TYR A 52 -2.90 10.17 5.36
CA TYR A 52 -1.65 9.62 4.83
C TYR A 52 -1.88 8.65 3.68
N ASP A 53 -0.99 8.63 2.71
CA ASP A 53 -0.87 7.56 1.73
C ASP A 53 -0.36 6.29 2.44
N LEU A 54 -1.18 5.25 2.45
CA LEU A 54 -0.88 4.00 3.14
C LEU A 54 0.12 3.12 2.39
N ALA A 55 0.42 3.43 1.13
CA ALA A 55 1.27 2.60 0.28
C ALA A 55 0.83 1.12 0.31
N SER A 56 1.77 0.19 0.49
CA SER A 56 1.47 -1.25 0.50
C SER A 56 0.57 -1.72 1.65
N ALA A 57 0.38 -0.93 2.70
CA ALA A 57 -0.64 -1.23 3.71
C ALA A 57 -2.06 -1.24 3.10
N SER A 58 -2.25 -0.60 1.94
CA SER A 58 -3.48 -0.69 1.12
C SER A 58 -3.84 -2.13 0.73
N LYS A 59 -2.83 -3.00 0.56
CA LYS A 59 -3.05 -4.41 0.22
C LYS A 59 -3.92 -5.11 1.28
N ALA A 60 -3.59 -4.89 2.53
CA ALA A 60 -4.25 -5.57 3.64
C ALA A 60 -5.46 -4.79 4.20
N ALA A 61 -5.45 -3.46 4.13
CA ALA A 61 -6.55 -2.64 4.62
C ALA A 61 -7.67 -2.41 3.58
N GLY A 62 -7.35 -2.55 2.29
CA GLY A 62 -8.29 -2.32 1.19
C GLY A 62 -8.53 -3.55 0.34
N THR A 63 -7.59 -3.89 -0.53
CA THR A 63 -7.75 -4.96 -1.52
C THR A 63 -8.11 -6.29 -0.88
N LEU A 64 -7.45 -6.67 0.21
CA LEU A 64 -7.72 -7.93 0.90
C LEU A 64 -9.13 -7.95 1.49
N LEU A 65 -9.61 -6.82 2.00
CA LEU A 65 -10.99 -6.70 2.50
C LEU A 65 -12.02 -6.99 1.40
N ALA A 66 -11.77 -6.47 0.19
CA ALA A 66 -12.59 -6.77 -0.98
C ALA A 66 -12.49 -8.24 -1.42
N VAL A 67 -11.29 -8.81 -1.37
CA VAL A 67 -11.05 -10.24 -1.65
C VAL A 67 -11.79 -11.12 -0.65
N MET A 68 -11.71 -10.79 0.64
CA MET A 68 -12.43 -11.51 1.70
C MET A 68 -13.95 -11.45 1.50
N LYS A 69 -14.47 -10.29 1.07
CA LYS A 69 -15.92 -10.15 0.77
C LYS A 69 -16.33 -11.02 -0.40
N ALA A 70 -15.58 -11.04 -1.49
CA ALA A 70 -15.85 -11.91 -2.62
C ALA A 70 -15.78 -13.41 -2.24
N TYR A 71 -14.81 -13.77 -1.41
CA TYR A 71 -14.71 -15.14 -0.89
C TYR A 71 -15.91 -15.51 -0.01
N ASP A 72 -16.29 -14.61 0.89
CA ASP A 72 -17.46 -14.79 1.79
C ASP A 72 -18.76 -15.00 1.00
N GLU A 73 -18.89 -14.31 -0.13
CA GLU A 73 -20.00 -14.48 -1.07
C GLU A 73 -19.82 -15.66 -2.03
N LYS A 74 -18.84 -16.53 -1.78
CA LYS A 74 -18.55 -17.75 -2.56
C LYS A 74 -18.31 -17.50 -4.06
N LYS A 75 -17.72 -16.35 -4.40
CA LYS A 75 -17.39 -16.00 -5.78
C LYS A 75 -16.17 -16.77 -6.31
N PHE A 76 -15.31 -17.26 -5.43
CA PHE A 76 -14.14 -18.06 -5.77
C PHE A 76 -13.73 -18.97 -4.62
N THR A 77 -12.83 -19.91 -4.91
CA THR A 77 -12.09 -20.70 -3.93
C THR A 77 -10.59 -20.37 -4.00
N LEU A 78 -9.84 -20.64 -2.94
CA LEU A 78 -8.39 -20.39 -2.92
C LEU A 78 -7.60 -21.17 -3.97
N ASN A 79 -8.14 -22.28 -4.46
CA ASN A 79 -7.53 -23.14 -5.48
C ASN A 79 -7.92 -22.74 -6.92
N ASN A 80 -8.87 -21.83 -7.12
CA ASN A 80 -9.17 -21.32 -8.44
C ASN A 80 -7.92 -20.73 -9.09
N LYS A 81 -7.79 -20.89 -10.39
CA LYS A 81 -6.75 -20.25 -11.19
C LYS A 81 -7.12 -18.79 -11.41
N ILE A 82 -6.14 -17.89 -11.29
CA ILE A 82 -6.40 -16.47 -11.56
C ILE A 82 -6.87 -16.25 -13.02
N SER A 83 -6.43 -17.09 -13.94
CA SER A 83 -6.86 -17.06 -15.34
C SER A 83 -8.32 -17.44 -15.57
N ASP A 84 -8.99 -18.05 -14.59
CA ASP A 84 -10.44 -18.28 -14.65
C ASP A 84 -11.19 -16.94 -14.64
N PHE A 85 -10.63 -15.92 -14.03
CA PHE A 85 -11.21 -14.59 -13.87
C PHE A 85 -10.58 -13.53 -14.78
N ILE A 86 -9.33 -13.74 -15.20
CA ILE A 86 -8.58 -12.87 -16.11
C ILE A 86 -8.21 -13.68 -17.36
N PRO A 87 -9.12 -13.75 -18.35
CA PRO A 87 -8.95 -14.61 -19.53
C PRO A 87 -7.69 -14.31 -20.33
N GLU A 88 -7.19 -13.08 -20.28
CA GLU A 88 -5.97 -12.63 -20.95
C GLU A 88 -4.73 -13.43 -20.52
N LEU A 89 -4.78 -14.08 -19.35
CA LEU A 89 -3.68 -14.91 -18.84
C LEU A 89 -3.72 -16.37 -19.29
N LYS A 90 -4.80 -16.81 -19.96
CA LYS A 90 -4.99 -18.23 -20.33
C LYS A 90 -3.94 -18.78 -21.28
N ASP A 91 -3.44 -17.95 -22.17
CA ASP A 91 -2.40 -18.30 -23.15
C ASP A 91 -1.00 -17.81 -22.73
N SER A 92 -0.75 -17.72 -21.43
CA SER A 92 0.53 -17.33 -20.84
C SER A 92 1.06 -18.39 -19.86
N ASP A 93 2.31 -18.23 -19.44
CA ASP A 93 2.91 -19.06 -18.38
C ASP A 93 2.25 -18.87 -17.01
N LYS A 94 1.37 -17.86 -16.87
CA LYS A 94 0.63 -17.54 -15.64
C LYS A 94 -0.72 -18.24 -15.53
N LYS A 95 -1.13 -19.00 -16.53
CA LYS A 95 -2.45 -19.66 -16.60
C LYS A 95 -2.80 -20.56 -15.42
N ASN A 96 -1.79 -21.09 -14.74
CA ASN A 96 -1.98 -22.07 -13.65
C ASN A 96 -1.77 -21.48 -12.26
N LEU A 97 -1.55 -20.16 -12.11
CA LEU A 97 -1.39 -19.54 -10.82
C LEU A 97 -2.71 -19.59 -10.04
N ALA A 98 -2.68 -20.18 -8.85
CA ALA A 98 -3.84 -20.21 -7.96
C ALA A 98 -3.98 -18.89 -7.19
N VAL A 99 -5.20 -18.53 -6.83
CA VAL A 99 -5.47 -17.32 -6.02
C VAL A 99 -4.65 -17.34 -4.72
N LYS A 100 -4.55 -18.50 -4.05
CA LYS A 100 -3.72 -18.63 -2.84
C LYS A 100 -2.24 -18.32 -3.07
N ASP A 101 -1.70 -18.62 -4.26
CA ASP A 101 -0.30 -18.34 -4.58
C ASP A 101 -0.03 -16.82 -4.57
N LEU A 102 -1.01 -16.05 -5.08
CA LEU A 102 -0.95 -14.59 -5.07
C LEU A 102 -1.01 -14.05 -3.63
N LEU A 103 -1.95 -14.57 -2.84
CA LEU A 103 -2.16 -14.14 -1.45
C LEU A 103 -0.95 -14.42 -0.55
N TYR A 104 -0.25 -15.53 -0.75
CA TYR A 104 0.97 -15.87 -0.02
C TYR A 104 2.25 -15.25 -0.59
N HIS A 105 2.17 -14.48 -1.68
CA HIS A 105 3.35 -14.03 -2.43
C HIS A 105 4.28 -15.19 -2.84
N GLN A 106 3.68 -16.28 -3.31
CA GLN A 106 4.36 -17.48 -3.77
C GLN A 106 4.04 -17.82 -5.23
N SER A 107 3.59 -16.84 -5.99
CA SER A 107 3.23 -16.97 -7.40
C SER A 107 4.42 -17.07 -8.35
N GLY A 108 5.57 -16.52 -7.97
CA GLY A 108 6.72 -16.35 -8.87
C GLY A 108 6.64 -15.10 -9.74
N LEU A 109 5.60 -14.29 -9.62
CA LEU A 109 5.48 -13.02 -10.36
C LEU A 109 6.62 -12.06 -10.00
N THR A 110 7.02 -11.25 -10.98
CA THR A 110 8.05 -10.23 -10.77
C THR A 110 7.61 -9.25 -9.65
N PRO A 111 8.53 -8.74 -8.83
CA PRO A 111 8.19 -7.84 -7.73
C PRO A 111 7.43 -6.60 -8.15
N THR A 112 7.87 -5.96 -9.22
CA THR A 112 7.30 -4.74 -9.77
C THR A 112 7.40 -4.73 -11.29
N ILE A 113 6.52 -3.94 -11.93
CA ILE A 113 6.62 -3.60 -13.35
C ILE A 113 6.55 -2.08 -13.44
N ASN A 114 7.53 -1.48 -14.07
CA ASN A 114 7.59 -0.03 -14.30
C ASN A 114 6.75 0.34 -15.53
N PHE A 115 5.43 0.30 -15.38
CA PHE A 115 4.49 0.57 -16.48
C PHE A 115 4.73 1.91 -17.17
N TYR A 116 5.23 2.91 -16.42
CA TYR A 116 5.53 4.24 -16.96
C TYR A 116 6.54 4.22 -18.12
N LEU A 117 7.39 3.19 -18.22
CA LEU A 117 8.35 3.05 -19.31
C LEU A 117 7.66 2.97 -20.67
N ASN A 118 6.43 2.47 -20.72
CA ASN A 118 5.63 2.40 -21.95
C ASN A 118 5.06 3.74 -22.38
N ALA A 119 5.05 4.72 -21.48
CA ALA A 119 4.55 6.06 -21.75
C ALA A 119 5.68 7.07 -22.05
N ILE A 120 6.93 6.70 -21.82
CA ILE A 120 8.10 7.54 -22.10
C ILE A 120 8.45 7.46 -23.59
N ASP A 121 8.66 8.62 -24.19
CA ASP A 121 9.20 8.72 -25.53
C ASP A 121 10.71 8.39 -25.51
N LYS A 122 11.08 7.23 -26.01
CA LYS A 122 12.48 6.74 -26.04
C LYS A 122 13.37 7.54 -26.94
N ASP A 123 12.82 8.27 -27.91
CA ASP A 123 13.57 9.12 -28.83
C ASP A 123 13.85 10.51 -28.21
N SER A 124 13.21 10.83 -27.09
CA SER A 124 13.37 12.11 -26.40
C SER A 124 14.69 12.23 -25.60
N TYR A 125 15.40 11.12 -25.40
CA TYR A 125 16.69 11.11 -24.68
C TYR A 125 17.63 10.06 -25.25
N LYS A 126 18.93 10.16 -24.87
CA LYS A 126 19.96 9.21 -25.33
C LYS A 126 20.57 8.46 -24.14
N GLY A 127 20.88 7.18 -24.35
CA GLY A 127 21.50 6.33 -23.33
C GLY A 127 20.50 5.71 -22.36
N SER A 128 20.96 5.40 -21.15
CA SER A 128 20.14 4.76 -20.12
C SER A 128 19.31 5.79 -19.35
N LEU A 129 18.11 5.40 -18.95
CA LEU A 129 17.25 6.19 -18.06
C LEU A 129 17.80 6.19 -16.62
N TYR A 130 18.53 5.14 -16.23
CA TYR A 130 19.05 4.91 -14.89
C TYR A 130 20.58 4.89 -14.86
N SER A 131 21.15 5.27 -13.71
CA SER A 131 22.59 5.21 -13.44
C SER A 131 22.84 4.86 -11.97
N ASN A 132 23.93 4.16 -11.70
CA ASN A 132 24.36 3.87 -10.32
C ASN A 132 25.12 5.05 -9.69
N ALA A 133 25.42 6.10 -10.46
CA ALA A 133 26.12 7.27 -9.98
C ALA A 133 25.46 8.55 -10.50
N LYS A 134 25.51 9.59 -9.67
CA LYS A 134 25.09 10.93 -10.09
C LYS A 134 26.04 11.47 -11.17
N ASN A 135 25.47 11.98 -12.25
CA ASN A 135 26.20 12.64 -13.32
C ASN A 135 25.29 13.68 -14.01
N GLN A 136 25.82 14.38 -15.01
CA GLN A 136 25.08 15.43 -15.71
C GLN A 136 23.77 14.92 -16.35
N ALA A 137 23.76 13.70 -16.90
CA ALA A 137 22.58 13.10 -17.53
C ALA A 137 21.61 12.52 -16.49
N HIS A 138 22.08 12.15 -15.31
CA HIS A 138 21.29 11.52 -14.24
C HIS A 138 21.40 12.36 -12.95
N PRO A 139 20.79 13.55 -12.90
CA PRO A 139 20.93 14.47 -11.76
C PRO A 139 20.05 14.13 -10.56
N VAL A 140 19.00 13.34 -10.76
CA VAL A 140 17.97 13.06 -9.74
C VAL A 140 18.29 11.77 -9.01
N ARG A 141 18.42 11.86 -7.69
CA ARG A 141 18.52 10.66 -6.85
C ARG A 141 17.12 10.02 -6.72
N PHE A 142 16.99 8.78 -7.17
CA PHE A 142 15.74 8.04 -7.14
C PHE A 142 15.60 7.18 -5.88
N ASP A 143 16.65 6.43 -5.54
CA ASP A 143 16.73 5.67 -4.30
C ASP A 143 18.15 5.69 -3.73
N ALA A 144 18.47 4.78 -2.80
CA ALA A 144 19.78 4.74 -2.16
C ALA A 144 20.96 4.49 -3.13
N ARG A 145 20.69 3.89 -4.29
CA ARG A 145 21.74 3.42 -5.23
C ARG A 145 21.51 3.85 -6.67
N THR A 146 20.36 4.47 -6.97
CA THR A 146 19.92 4.77 -8.33
C THR A 146 19.73 6.27 -8.54
N TYR A 147 20.27 6.76 -9.64
CA TYR A 147 20.01 8.11 -10.17
C TYR A 147 19.31 8.01 -11.50
N VAL A 148 18.50 9.01 -11.82
CA VAL A 148 17.65 8.98 -13.01
C VAL A 148 17.75 10.28 -13.81
N ARG A 149 17.43 10.16 -15.09
CA ARG A 149 17.19 11.30 -15.97
C ARG A 149 15.85 11.94 -15.66
N ASN A 150 15.71 13.20 -15.94
CA ASN A 150 14.44 13.92 -15.93
C ASN A 150 14.24 14.83 -17.17
N ASP A 151 15.08 14.63 -18.18
CA ASP A 151 15.08 15.39 -19.43
C ASP A 151 14.32 14.69 -20.58
N PHE A 152 13.69 13.55 -20.29
CA PHE A 152 12.82 12.86 -21.24
C PHE A 152 11.42 13.49 -21.29
N SER A 153 10.68 13.21 -22.37
CA SER A 153 9.27 13.54 -22.51
C SER A 153 8.41 12.27 -22.60
N PHE A 154 7.12 12.44 -22.36
CA PHE A 154 6.14 11.36 -22.55
C PHE A 154 5.59 11.38 -23.97
N LEU A 155 5.13 10.21 -24.44
CA LEU A 155 4.44 10.08 -25.72
C LEU A 155 3.13 10.89 -25.69
N PRO A 156 2.94 11.85 -26.62
CA PRO A 156 1.76 12.74 -26.59
C PRO A 156 0.43 12.02 -26.88
N ASN A 157 0.49 10.83 -27.48
CA ASN A 157 -0.68 9.98 -27.66
C ASN A 157 -1.04 9.16 -26.41
N LEU A 158 -0.20 9.16 -25.37
CA LEU A 158 -0.45 8.45 -24.12
C LEU A 158 -0.58 9.36 -22.92
N VAL A 159 0.06 10.53 -22.90
CA VAL A 159 0.02 11.45 -21.75
C VAL A 159 -0.38 12.85 -22.22
N SER A 160 -1.36 13.44 -21.54
CA SER A 160 -1.85 14.80 -21.80
C SER A 160 -1.78 15.64 -20.52
N ALA A 161 -1.46 16.92 -20.68
CA ALA A 161 -1.51 17.88 -19.58
C ALA A 161 -2.95 18.30 -19.20
N ARG A 162 -3.93 17.97 -20.04
CA ARG A 162 -5.34 18.34 -19.85
C ARG A 162 -6.23 17.11 -19.98
N LYS A 163 -7.28 17.06 -19.15
CA LYS A 163 -8.38 16.13 -19.34
C LYS A 163 -9.08 16.42 -20.66
N LYS A 164 -9.27 15.40 -21.49
CA LYS A 164 -9.96 15.47 -22.77
C LYS A 164 -10.47 14.08 -23.17
N PRO A 165 -11.34 13.95 -24.20
CA PRO A 165 -11.79 12.62 -24.64
C PRO A 165 -10.63 11.67 -24.89
N GLY A 166 -10.70 10.46 -24.32
CA GLY A 166 -9.66 9.44 -24.37
C GLY A 166 -8.52 9.62 -23.36
N PHE A 167 -8.44 10.75 -22.65
CA PHE A 167 -7.43 11.05 -21.62
C PHE A 167 -8.15 11.42 -20.32
N THR A 168 -8.77 10.43 -19.67
CA THR A 168 -9.57 10.66 -18.46
C THR A 168 -8.91 10.10 -17.18
N THR A 169 -7.86 9.29 -17.31
CA THR A 169 -7.15 8.68 -16.20
C THR A 169 -6.13 9.66 -15.61
N GLU A 170 -6.49 10.31 -14.52
CA GLU A 170 -5.60 11.26 -13.84
C GLU A 170 -4.55 10.51 -13.02
N ILE A 171 -3.26 10.83 -13.25
CA ILE A 171 -2.12 10.21 -12.54
C ILE A 171 -1.36 11.19 -11.65
N ALA A 172 -1.51 12.48 -11.91
CA ALA A 172 -1.02 13.58 -11.10
C ALA A 172 -1.73 14.87 -11.55
N ARG A 173 -1.52 15.97 -10.85
CA ARG A 173 -2.06 17.27 -11.26
C ARG A 173 -1.57 17.64 -12.66
N ASN A 174 -2.51 17.96 -13.55
CA ASN A 174 -2.23 18.27 -14.95
C ASN A 174 -1.47 17.14 -15.68
N MET A 175 -1.80 15.89 -15.36
CA MET A 175 -1.20 14.73 -16.00
C MET A 175 -2.24 13.62 -16.14
N TYR A 176 -2.69 13.38 -17.38
CA TYR A 176 -3.75 12.44 -17.72
C TYR A 176 -3.23 11.38 -18.69
N LEU A 177 -3.49 10.14 -18.38
CA LEU A 177 -3.11 8.99 -19.18
C LEU A 177 -4.24 8.63 -20.14
N HIS A 178 -3.88 8.17 -21.34
CA HIS A 178 -4.88 7.66 -22.28
C HIS A 178 -5.56 6.42 -21.74
N ASP A 179 -6.87 6.33 -21.89
CA ASP A 179 -7.72 5.32 -21.27
C ASP A 179 -7.42 3.89 -21.75
N SER A 180 -6.80 3.73 -22.93
CA SER A 180 -6.32 2.43 -23.42
C SER A 180 -5.10 1.87 -22.70
N PHE A 181 -4.46 2.65 -21.82
CA PHE A 181 -3.24 2.21 -21.13
C PHE A 181 -3.49 0.99 -20.22
N LYS A 182 -4.72 0.78 -19.77
CA LYS A 182 -5.12 -0.44 -19.06
C LYS A 182 -4.78 -1.72 -19.84
N ASP A 183 -4.87 -1.68 -21.18
CA ASP A 183 -4.53 -2.83 -22.02
C ASP A 183 -3.02 -3.07 -22.04
N THR A 184 -2.22 -2.01 -21.97
CA THR A 184 -0.76 -2.10 -21.81
C THR A 184 -0.40 -2.74 -20.49
N ILE A 185 -1.09 -2.40 -19.41
CA ILE A 185 -0.83 -2.96 -18.07
C ILE A 185 -1.01 -4.47 -18.07
N ILE A 186 -2.14 -4.97 -18.56
CA ILE A 186 -2.39 -6.42 -18.60
C ILE A 186 -1.41 -7.14 -19.53
N GLN A 187 -1.06 -6.53 -20.65
CA GLN A 187 -0.10 -7.11 -21.59
C GLN A 187 1.31 -7.19 -20.96
N GLU A 188 1.77 -6.14 -20.28
CA GLU A 188 3.04 -6.15 -19.56
C GLU A 188 3.09 -7.22 -18.46
N ILE A 189 1.98 -7.42 -17.76
CA ILE A 189 1.88 -8.49 -16.76
C ILE A 189 1.96 -9.86 -17.46
N LYS A 190 1.23 -10.05 -18.54
CA LYS A 190 1.21 -11.28 -19.33
C LYS A 190 2.59 -11.64 -19.84
N ASP A 191 3.33 -10.68 -20.36
CA ASP A 191 4.65 -10.87 -20.97
C ASP A 191 5.79 -10.91 -19.95
N SER A 192 5.55 -10.47 -18.70
CA SER A 192 6.57 -10.46 -17.67
C SER A 192 7.06 -11.87 -17.34
N ARG A 193 8.35 -11.97 -17.03
CA ARG A 193 8.97 -13.25 -16.67
C ARG A 193 8.36 -13.81 -15.39
N LEU A 194 7.92 -15.06 -15.43
CA LEU A 194 7.49 -15.82 -14.27
C LEU A 194 8.71 -16.53 -13.64
N GLY A 195 8.91 -16.32 -12.34
CA GLY A 195 9.91 -17.04 -11.54
C GLY A 195 9.37 -18.33 -10.95
N VAL A 196 10.05 -18.83 -9.92
CA VAL A 196 9.72 -20.11 -9.30
C VAL A 196 8.47 -19.97 -8.42
N ARG A 197 7.42 -20.69 -8.78
CA ARG A 197 6.19 -20.84 -8.00
C ARG A 197 6.46 -21.62 -6.71
N GLY A 198 5.79 -21.25 -5.63
CA GLY A 198 5.91 -21.91 -4.33
C GLY A 198 6.98 -21.30 -3.41
N LYS A 199 7.91 -20.52 -3.96
CA LYS A 199 8.88 -19.74 -3.16
C LYS A 199 8.33 -18.35 -2.84
N TYR A 200 8.59 -17.90 -1.63
CA TYR A 200 8.25 -16.54 -1.23
C TYR A 200 9.03 -15.52 -2.06
N LYS A 201 8.29 -14.66 -2.74
CA LYS A 201 8.80 -13.49 -3.42
C LYS A 201 7.74 -12.41 -3.42
N TYR A 202 7.93 -11.39 -2.62
CA TYR A 202 6.99 -10.27 -2.56
C TYR A 202 6.78 -9.66 -3.94
N SER A 203 5.54 -9.53 -4.36
CA SER A 203 5.18 -8.96 -5.66
C SER A 203 3.92 -8.10 -5.54
N CYS A 204 4.04 -6.85 -5.96
CA CYS A 204 2.91 -5.94 -6.11
C CYS A 204 1.92 -6.44 -7.18
N ILE A 205 2.41 -7.18 -8.17
CA ILE A 205 1.58 -7.70 -9.28
C ILE A 205 0.52 -8.67 -8.78
N ASN A 206 0.81 -9.44 -7.72
CA ASN A 206 -0.18 -10.30 -7.09
C ASN A 206 -1.46 -9.56 -6.75
N PHE A 207 -1.33 -8.40 -6.13
CA PHE A 207 -2.48 -7.61 -5.67
C PHE A 207 -3.13 -6.81 -6.78
N ILE A 208 -2.39 -6.43 -7.81
CA ILE A 208 -2.97 -5.85 -9.04
C ILE A 208 -3.93 -6.86 -9.68
N LEU A 209 -3.50 -8.12 -9.80
CA LEU A 209 -4.35 -9.19 -10.35
C LEU A 209 -5.53 -9.52 -9.43
N LEU A 210 -5.33 -9.53 -8.11
CA LEU A 210 -6.43 -9.74 -7.15
C LEU A 210 -7.49 -8.64 -7.25
N LYS A 211 -7.10 -7.39 -7.43
CA LYS A 211 -8.05 -6.29 -7.69
C LYS A 211 -8.85 -6.54 -8.97
N MET A 212 -8.18 -6.89 -10.07
CA MET A 212 -8.84 -7.19 -11.34
C MET A 212 -9.86 -8.32 -11.19
N MET A 213 -9.48 -9.38 -10.46
CA MET A 213 -10.37 -10.51 -10.15
C MET A 213 -11.62 -10.04 -9.40
N VAL A 214 -11.44 -9.31 -8.31
CA VAL A 214 -12.55 -8.84 -7.46
C VAL A 214 -13.49 -7.93 -8.23
N GLU A 215 -12.98 -6.97 -8.99
CA GLU A 215 -13.83 -6.07 -9.77
C GLU A 215 -14.68 -6.83 -10.79
N LYS A 216 -14.13 -7.86 -11.39
CA LYS A 216 -14.88 -8.71 -12.34
C LYS A 216 -15.96 -9.53 -11.65
N GLN A 217 -15.65 -10.13 -10.49
CA GLN A 217 -16.58 -10.95 -9.72
C GLN A 217 -17.70 -10.14 -9.08
N MET A 218 -17.36 -8.98 -8.54
CA MET A 218 -18.31 -8.11 -7.84
C MET A 218 -19.00 -7.11 -8.78
N ARG A 219 -18.59 -7.05 -10.05
CA ARG A 219 -19.16 -6.21 -11.12
C ARG A 219 -19.23 -4.72 -10.77
N GLN A 220 -18.23 -4.25 -10.04
CA GLN A 220 -18.05 -2.82 -9.72
C GLN A 220 -16.60 -2.48 -9.43
N PRO A 221 -16.19 -1.20 -9.57
CA PRO A 221 -14.87 -0.75 -9.18
C PRO A 221 -14.60 -1.00 -7.70
N MET A 222 -13.37 -1.38 -7.37
CA MET A 222 -13.00 -1.79 -6.01
C MET A 222 -13.12 -0.64 -4.99
N ASP A 223 -12.80 0.57 -5.38
CA ASP A 223 -12.94 1.75 -4.52
C ASP A 223 -14.41 1.98 -4.13
N ARG A 224 -15.35 1.85 -5.07
CA ARG A 224 -16.78 1.95 -4.80
C ARG A 224 -17.26 0.78 -3.93
N LEU A 225 -16.83 -0.45 -4.25
CA LEU A 225 -17.14 -1.64 -3.45
C LEU A 225 -16.76 -1.44 -1.98
N LEU A 226 -15.52 -1.02 -1.74
CA LEU A 226 -15.00 -0.82 -0.39
C LEU A 226 -15.70 0.35 0.33
N HIS A 227 -15.95 1.44 -0.37
CA HIS A 227 -16.70 2.57 0.19
C HIS A 227 -18.11 2.15 0.62
N ASP A 228 -18.86 1.53 -0.28
CA ASP A 228 -20.29 1.22 -0.06
C ASP A 228 -20.49 0.11 0.97
N MET A 229 -19.64 -0.91 0.94
CA MET A 229 -19.79 -2.08 1.81
C MET A 229 -19.11 -1.94 3.17
N PHE A 230 -18.07 -1.11 3.27
CA PHE A 230 -17.26 -1.02 4.49
C PHE A 230 -17.02 0.40 4.98
N PHE A 231 -16.27 1.23 4.26
CA PHE A 231 -15.77 2.49 4.81
C PHE A 231 -16.87 3.45 5.25
N SER A 232 -17.93 3.62 4.45
CA SER A 232 -19.07 4.45 4.82
C SER A 232 -19.82 3.91 6.05
N LYS A 233 -20.03 2.62 6.12
CA LYS A 233 -20.74 1.96 7.21
C LYS A 233 -19.96 1.92 8.50
N LEU A 234 -18.63 1.81 8.41
CA LEU A 234 -17.72 1.89 9.55
C LEU A 234 -17.51 3.31 10.06
N GLY A 235 -18.02 4.32 9.35
CA GLY A 235 -17.75 5.72 9.66
C GLY A 235 -16.30 6.13 9.38
N ALA A 236 -15.62 5.47 8.45
CA ALA A 236 -14.26 5.75 8.04
C ALA A 236 -14.24 6.76 6.88
N TRP A 237 -14.72 7.97 7.14
CA TRP A 237 -14.99 9.01 6.13
C TRP A 237 -13.72 9.59 5.48
N HIS A 238 -12.56 9.42 6.12
CA HIS A 238 -11.25 9.87 5.61
C HIS A 238 -10.45 8.74 4.95
N THR A 239 -11.09 7.59 4.71
CA THR A 239 -10.47 6.43 4.07
C THR A 239 -10.98 6.32 2.64
N ALA A 240 -10.10 6.53 1.67
CA ALA A 240 -10.47 6.53 0.27
C ALA A 240 -9.28 6.33 -0.66
N TYR A 241 -9.56 5.79 -1.84
CA TYR A 241 -8.72 5.96 -3.03
C TYR A 241 -9.01 7.34 -3.65
N ASN A 242 -8.00 7.94 -4.29
CA ASN A 242 -8.14 9.27 -4.88
C ASN A 242 -8.80 10.28 -3.92
N PRO A 243 -8.20 10.53 -2.75
CA PRO A 243 -8.86 11.27 -1.68
C PRO A 243 -9.20 12.72 -2.04
N LEU A 244 -8.57 13.30 -3.06
CA LEU A 244 -8.89 14.66 -3.54
C LEU A 244 -10.32 14.79 -4.09
N HIS A 245 -11.01 13.68 -4.37
CA HIS A 245 -12.40 13.73 -4.79
C HIS A 245 -13.37 14.00 -3.63
N ILE A 246 -12.93 13.80 -2.38
CA ILE A 246 -13.79 13.90 -1.19
C ILE A 246 -13.19 14.72 -0.04
N LEU A 247 -11.89 14.97 -0.06
CA LEU A 247 -11.17 15.69 1.00
C LEU A 247 -10.50 16.95 0.45
N ASP A 248 -10.39 17.95 1.32
CA ASP A 248 -9.57 19.12 1.05
C ASP A 248 -8.08 18.73 1.02
N THR A 249 -7.34 19.30 0.09
CA THR A 249 -5.89 19.12 -0.02
C THR A 249 -5.16 19.41 1.29
N MET A 250 -5.66 20.38 2.07
CA MET A 250 -5.06 20.75 3.36
C MET A 250 -5.17 19.67 4.44
N GLN A 251 -6.04 18.67 4.25
CA GLN A 251 -6.15 17.51 5.15
C GLN A 251 -5.17 16.40 4.80
N ILE A 252 -4.59 16.44 3.61
CA ILE A 252 -3.76 15.36 3.08
C ILE A 252 -2.28 15.71 3.24
N VAL A 253 -1.55 14.82 3.89
CA VAL A 253 -0.11 14.96 4.09
C VAL A 253 0.62 14.74 2.77
N PRO A 254 1.54 15.63 2.36
CA PRO A 254 2.32 15.42 1.14
C PRO A 254 3.25 14.21 1.30
N THR A 255 3.45 13.49 0.22
CA THR A 255 4.46 12.44 0.13
C THR A 255 5.75 12.98 -0.50
N GLU A 256 6.21 12.39 -1.57
CA GLU A 256 7.48 12.74 -2.20
C GLU A 256 7.36 13.97 -3.11
N ASN A 257 8.38 14.81 -3.13
CA ASN A 257 8.59 15.72 -4.23
C ASN A 257 9.21 14.92 -5.39
N ASP A 258 8.34 14.45 -6.28
CA ASP A 258 8.74 13.59 -7.39
C ASP A 258 9.42 14.42 -8.49
N HIS A 259 10.72 14.25 -8.64
CA HIS A 259 11.51 14.89 -9.69
C HIS A 259 11.72 14.01 -10.93
N PHE A 260 11.11 12.82 -10.96
CA PHE A 260 11.31 11.85 -12.02
C PHE A 260 10.12 11.75 -12.97
N ILE A 261 9.05 11.08 -12.54
CA ILE A 261 7.91 10.75 -13.41
C ILE A 261 6.85 11.86 -13.43
N ARG A 262 6.39 12.32 -12.27
CA ARG A 262 5.28 13.29 -12.19
C ARG A 262 5.74 14.72 -12.04
N ARG A 263 6.99 14.91 -11.62
CA ARG A 263 7.70 16.21 -11.56
C ARG A 263 6.94 17.27 -10.78
N GLN A 264 6.40 16.86 -9.64
CA GLN A 264 5.63 17.69 -8.73
C GLN A 264 5.64 17.12 -7.32
N LEU A 265 5.31 17.94 -6.32
CA LEU A 265 5.01 17.45 -4.98
C LEU A 265 3.72 16.63 -5.02
N LEU A 266 3.81 15.37 -4.63
CA LEU A 266 2.65 14.48 -4.57
C LEU A 266 1.88 14.71 -3.27
N ARG A 267 0.64 15.13 -3.41
CA ARG A 267 -0.29 15.37 -2.30
C ARG A 267 -1.69 14.97 -2.70
N GLY A 268 -2.18 13.85 -2.18
CA GLY A 268 -3.47 13.29 -2.57
C GLY A 268 -3.45 12.43 -3.83
N TYR A 269 -2.34 12.40 -4.54
CA TYR A 269 -2.06 11.44 -5.60
C TYR A 269 -1.20 10.30 -5.04
N VAL A 270 -1.53 9.06 -5.39
CA VAL A 270 -0.81 7.90 -4.89
C VAL A 270 0.69 7.98 -5.22
N HIS A 271 1.53 7.68 -4.23
CA HIS A 271 2.98 7.71 -4.40
C HIS A 271 3.48 6.62 -5.36
N ASP A 272 2.94 5.41 -5.25
CA ASP A 272 3.33 4.26 -6.08
C ASP A 272 3.01 4.53 -7.56
N GLU A 273 4.02 4.41 -8.42
CA GLU A 273 3.89 4.71 -9.84
C GLU A 273 2.99 3.70 -10.56
N ALA A 274 3.07 2.42 -10.21
CA ALA A 274 2.20 1.40 -10.82
C ALA A 274 0.72 1.65 -10.49
N ALA A 275 0.43 2.06 -9.27
CA ALA A 275 -0.92 2.45 -8.85
C ALA A 275 -1.38 3.74 -9.54
N ALA A 276 -0.50 4.73 -9.69
CA ALA A 276 -0.80 5.98 -10.39
C ALA A 276 -1.20 5.71 -11.85
N PHE A 277 -0.45 4.85 -12.54
CA PHE A 277 -0.73 4.48 -13.93
C PHE A 277 -1.97 3.58 -14.10
N GLN A 278 -2.62 3.22 -13.03
CA GLN A 278 -3.96 2.61 -12.99
C GLN A 278 -5.04 3.61 -12.54
N GLY A 279 -4.73 4.89 -12.47
CA GLY A 279 -5.68 5.93 -12.05
C GLY A 279 -5.86 6.07 -10.55
N GLY A 280 -4.90 5.57 -9.74
CA GLY A 280 -4.89 5.70 -8.29
C GLY A 280 -5.69 4.63 -7.54
N VAL A 281 -6.54 3.87 -8.21
CA VAL A 281 -7.25 2.71 -7.63
C VAL A 281 -6.53 1.44 -8.07
N SER A 282 -5.64 0.96 -7.24
CA SER A 282 -4.89 -0.27 -7.53
C SER A 282 -4.96 -1.26 -6.38
N GLY A 283 -4.67 -2.53 -6.69
CA GLY A 283 -4.63 -3.58 -5.69
C GLY A 283 -3.39 -3.51 -4.79
N ASN A 284 -2.29 -2.96 -5.30
CA ASN A 284 -1.01 -2.94 -4.57
C ASN A 284 -0.80 -1.71 -3.69
N ALA A 285 -1.50 -0.62 -3.97
CA ALA A 285 -1.40 0.66 -3.26
C ALA A 285 -2.57 1.57 -3.66
N GLY A 286 -2.66 2.75 -3.07
CA GLY A 286 -3.62 3.79 -3.47
C GLY A 286 -4.61 4.19 -2.40
N LEU A 287 -4.71 3.44 -1.30
CA LEU A 287 -5.59 3.80 -0.18
C LEU A 287 -4.93 4.89 0.69
N PHE A 288 -5.73 5.89 1.04
CA PHE A 288 -5.38 6.94 2.00
C PHE A 288 -6.26 6.81 3.22
N SER A 289 -5.72 7.09 4.39
CA SER A 289 -6.48 7.12 5.64
C SER A 289 -5.76 7.89 6.74
N ASN A 290 -6.44 8.11 7.85
CA ASN A 290 -5.81 8.47 9.13
C ASN A 290 -5.82 7.27 10.08
N ALA A 291 -5.10 7.40 11.19
CA ALA A 291 -4.97 6.29 12.14
C ALA A 291 -6.31 5.89 12.76
N ASN A 292 -7.15 6.86 13.09
CA ASN A 292 -8.46 6.61 13.71
C ASN A 292 -9.40 5.83 12.80
N ASP A 293 -9.49 6.22 11.52
CA ASP A 293 -10.35 5.53 10.56
C ASP A 293 -9.80 4.14 10.19
N LEU A 294 -8.47 4.03 10.05
CA LEU A 294 -7.84 2.74 9.82
C LEU A 294 -8.10 1.75 10.98
N ALA A 295 -8.11 2.26 12.22
CA ALA A 295 -8.41 1.45 13.41
C ALA A 295 -9.79 0.78 13.33
N LYS A 296 -10.78 1.42 12.70
CA LYS A 296 -12.12 0.84 12.51
C LYS A 296 -12.09 -0.40 11.60
N VAL A 297 -11.32 -0.33 10.53
CA VAL A 297 -11.12 -1.47 9.62
C VAL A 297 -10.39 -2.61 10.35
N LEU A 298 -9.35 -2.29 11.12
CA LEU A 298 -8.59 -3.28 11.87
C LEU A 298 -9.42 -3.91 12.99
N GLN A 299 -10.27 -3.14 13.64
CA GLN A 299 -11.20 -3.65 14.66
C GLN A 299 -12.20 -4.62 14.05
N LEU A 300 -12.66 -4.37 12.82
CA LEU A 300 -13.49 -5.30 12.08
C LEU A 300 -12.81 -6.66 11.93
N TYR A 301 -11.51 -6.67 11.57
CA TYR A 301 -10.73 -7.91 11.50
C TYR A 301 -10.60 -8.59 12.86
N LEU A 302 -10.23 -7.83 13.89
CA LEU A 302 -10.04 -8.34 15.25
C LEU A 302 -11.35 -8.93 15.83
N ASN A 303 -12.49 -8.32 15.53
CA ASN A 303 -13.81 -8.78 15.91
C ASN A 303 -14.35 -9.92 15.00
N GLN A 304 -13.51 -10.53 14.19
CA GLN A 304 -13.92 -11.60 13.28
C GLN A 304 -15.08 -11.23 12.35
N GLY A 305 -15.00 -10.03 11.76
CA GLY A 305 -15.92 -9.55 10.74
C GLY A 305 -17.09 -8.73 11.25
N SER A 306 -17.17 -8.43 12.54
CA SER A 306 -18.21 -7.57 13.09
C SER A 306 -17.70 -6.21 13.54
N TYR A 307 -18.55 -5.20 13.47
CA TYR A 307 -18.29 -3.85 13.96
C TYR A 307 -19.61 -3.14 14.27
N GLY A 308 -19.69 -2.46 15.40
CA GLY A 308 -20.90 -1.70 15.76
C GLY A 308 -22.17 -2.54 15.89
N GLY A 309 -22.04 -3.82 16.21
CA GLY A 309 -23.17 -4.76 16.33
C GLY A 309 -23.60 -5.40 15.00
N GLU A 310 -22.98 -5.06 13.88
CA GLU A 310 -23.27 -5.64 12.57
C GLU A 310 -22.18 -6.60 12.12
N GLN A 311 -22.56 -7.67 11.43
CA GLN A 311 -21.65 -8.65 10.83
C GLN A 311 -21.46 -8.31 9.34
N TYR A 312 -20.26 -7.93 8.94
CA TYR A 312 -19.89 -7.57 7.57
C TYR A 312 -19.27 -8.73 6.79
N LEU A 313 -18.53 -9.58 7.48
CA LEU A 313 -17.91 -10.79 6.96
C LEU A 313 -18.23 -11.94 7.92
N SER A 314 -18.35 -13.16 7.40
CA SER A 314 -18.52 -14.31 8.29
C SER A 314 -17.28 -14.52 9.17
N LYS A 315 -17.49 -15.09 10.35
CA LYS A 315 -16.40 -15.44 11.27
C LYS A 315 -15.44 -16.44 10.62
N GLU A 316 -15.95 -17.37 9.85
CA GLU A 316 -15.17 -18.40 9.14
C GLU A 316 -14.23 -17.76 8.12
N THR A 317 -14.73 -16.82 7.30
CA THR A 317 -13.91 -16.09 6.34
C THR A 317 -12.83 -15.28 7.05
N CYS A 318 -13.17 -14.51 8.07
CA CYS A 318 -12.20 -13.75 8.84
C CYS A 318 -11.12 -14.65 9.46
N ARG A 319 -11.49 -15.75 10.09
CA ARG A 319 -10.54 -16.70 10.69
C ARG A 319 -9.62 -17.28 9.63
N LEU A 320 -10.17 -17.70 8.51
CA LEU A 320 -9.36 -18.26 7.42
C LEU A 320 -8.26 -17.29 7.00
N PHE A 321 -8.60 -16.04 6.70
CA PHE A 321 -7.63 -15.07 6.19
C PHE A 321 -6.68 -14.54 7.26
N THR A 322 -7.13 -14.33 8.48
CA THR A 322 -6.30 -13.76 9.55
C THR A 322 -5.42 -14.78 10.27
N GLN A 323 -5.83 -16.05 10.32
CA GLN A 323 -5.09 -17.11 11.03
C GLN A 323 -4.19 -17.96 10.12
N SER A 324 -4.49 -18.01 8.81
CA SER A 324 -3.69 -18.80 7.89
C SER A 324 -2.27 -18.27 7.76
N LYS A 325 -1.33 -19.18 7.66
CA LYS A 325 0.09 -18.91 7.44
C LYS A 325 0.62 -19.90 6.40
N SER A 326 1.49 -19.42 5.52
CA SER A 326 2.21 -20.29 4.59
C SER A 326 3.06 -21.31 5.37
N PRO A 327 3.10 -22.57 4.93
CA PRO A 327 3.97 -23.58 5.55
C PRO A 327 5.47 -23.33 5.31
N THR A 328 5.83 -22.48 4.36
CA THR A 328 7.21 -22.29 3.90
C THR A 328 7.76 -20.88 4.10
N CYS A 329 6.93 -19.94 4.52
CA CYS A 329 7.36 -18.56 4.80
C CYS A 329 6.51 -17.91 5.90
N ARG A 330 6.89 -16.69 6.30
CA ARG A 330 6.15 -15.94 7.35
C ARG A 330 4.78 -15.43 6.92
N ARG A 331 4.49 -15.36 5.62
CA ARG A 331 3.29 -14.69 5.09
C ARG A 331 2.00 -15.45 5.44
N GLY A 332 0.96 -14.67 5.77
CA GLY A 332 -0.42 -15.13 5.79
C GLY A 332 -1.13 -14.94 4.46
N LEU A 333 -2.41 -15.23 4.42
CA LEU A 333 -3.27 -14.97 3.24
C LEU A 333 -3.50 -13.47 3.06
N GLY A 334 -2.58 -12.81 2.35
CA GLY A 334 -2.61 -11.38 2.08
C GLY A 334 -2.03 -10.50 3.19
N PHE A 335 -1.85 -11.03 4.39
CA PHE A 335 -1.21 -10.33 5.50
C PHE A 335 0.28 -10.68 5.60
N ASP A 336 1.07 -9.74 6.12
CA ASP A 336 2.39 -10.03 6.66
C ASP A 336 2.27 -10.43 8.13
N LYS A 337 3.24 -11.17 8.62
CA LYS A 337 3.28 -11.73 9.98
C LYS A 337 4.69 -11.65 10.56
N PRO A 338 4.83 -11.72 11.90
CA PRO A 338 6.15 -11.76 12.53
C PRO A 338 6.99 -12.95 12.06
N VAL A 339 8.31 -12.79 12.10
CA VAL A 339 9.25 -13.89 12.03
C VAL A 339 9.41 -14.47 13.43
N ALA A 340 9.38 -15.78 13.57
CA ALA A 340 9.61 -16.46 14.84
C ALA A 340 10.97 -16.05 15.43
N GLY A 341 10.97 -15.63 16.69
CA GLY A 341 12.16 -15.14 17.38
C GLY A 341 12.54 -13.70 17.08
N GLY A 342 11.78 -12.99 16.27
CA GLY A 342 12.03 -11.58 15.95
C GLY A 342 13.26 -11.34 15.07
N GLY A 343 13.94 -10.24 15.29
CA GLY A 343 15.16 -9.85 14.59
C GLY A 343 14.90 -8.98 13.37
N LYS A 344 15.97 -8.58 12.65
CA LYS A 344 15.90 -7.64 11.51
C LYS A 344 15.07 -8.14 10.34
N ALA A 345 14.87 -9.45 10.22
CA ALA A 345 14.05 -10.05 9.17
C ALA A 345 12.55 -9.96 9.48
N SER A 346 12.17 -9.68 10.73
CA SER A 346 10.77 -9.52 11.13
C SER A 346 10.29 -8.10 10.82
N PRO A 347 9.08 -7.94 10.24
CA PRO A 347 8.48 -6.63 10.06
C PRO A 347 7.88 -6.07 11.36
N CYS A 348 7.79 -6.89 12.40
CA CYS A 348 7.24 -6.58 13.72
C CYS A 348 8.32 -6.44 14.77
N GLY A 349 7.97 -5.83 15.91
CA GLY A 349 8.76 -5.85 17.11
C GLY A 349 9.02 -7.28 17.61
N SER A 350 10.10 -7.47 18.37
CA SER A 350 10.54 -8.77 18.84
C SER A 350 9.59 -9.44 19.84
N LEU A 351 8.74 -8.65 20.49
CA LEU A 351 7.76 -9.11 21.47
C LEU A 351 6.39 -9.47 20.84
N ALA A 352 6.22 -9.28 19.54
CA ALA A 352 4.97 -9.58 18.86
C ALA A 352 4.71 -11.09 18.83
N PRO A 353 3.53 -11.57 19.29
CA PRO A 353 3.15 -12.97 19.18
C PRO A 353 3.04 -13.44 17.72
N ALA A 354 3.19 -14.73 17.49
CA ALA A 354 3.11 -15.34 16.17
C ALA A 354 1.73 -15.16 15.49
N SER A 355 0.69 -14.94 16.27
CA SER A 355 -0.69 -14.70 15.79
C SER A 355 -0.90 -13.32 15.14
N VAL A 356 0.01 -12.38 15.38
CA VAL A 356 -0.06 -11.01 14.83
C VAL A 356 -0.09 -11.02 13.31
N TYR A 357 -0.92 -10.17 12.73
CA TYR A 357 -1.01 -9.97 11.30
C TYR A 357 -1.18 -8.48 10.96
N GLY A 358 -0.75 -8.09 9.80
CA GLY A 358 -0.81 -6.70 9.36
C GLY A 358 -0.05 -6.46 8.08
N HIS A 359 0.47 -5.26 7.90
CA HIS A 359 1.28 -4.90 6.75
C HIS A 359 2.08 -3.62 7.00
N THR A 360 3.20 -3.49 6.30
CA THR A 360 3.97 -2.25 6.22
C THR A 360 3.73 -1.54 4.91
N GLY A 361 4.05 -0.25 4.85
CA GLY A 361 3.96 0.56 3.63
C GLY A 361 5.23 1.37 3.37
N PHE A 362 5.58 1.47 2.10
CA PHE A 362 6.80 2.13 1.63
C PHE A 362 6.90 3.61 2.05
N THR A 363 5.78 4.30 2.11
CA THR A 363 5.72 5.72 2.52
C THR A 363 6.03 5.95 3.99
N GLY A 364 6.18 4.88 4.77
CA GLY A 364 6.50 4.95 6.20
C GLY A 364 5.29 4.61 7.09
N THR A 365 4.49 3.68 6.68
CA THR A 365 3.29 3.23 7.39
C THR A 365 3.42 1.79 7.86
N CYS A 366 2.69 1.44 8.90
CA CYS A 366 2.40 0.05 9.27
C CYS A 366 1.15 -0.03 10.12
N PHE A 367 0.56 -1.20 10.14
CA PHE A 367 -0.42 -1.59 11.15
C PHE A 367 -0.24 -3.05 11.54
N TRP A 368 -0.55 -3.36 12.78
CA TRP A 368 -0.49 -4.71 13.32
C TRP A 368 -1.70 -4.98 14.21
N VAL A 369 -2.33 -6.13 13.98
CA VAL A 369 -3.46 -6.64 14.74
C VAL A 369 -2.99 -7.85 15.55
N ASP A 370 -3.19 -7.81 16.85
CA ASP A 370 -2.80 -8.85 17.78
C ASP A 370 -4.04 -9.47 18.45
N PRO A 371 -4.49 -10.63 17.99
CA PRO A 371 -5.66 -11.29 18.58
C PRO A 371 -5.39 -11.87 19.98
N ASP A 372 -4.14 -12.22 20.32
CA ASP A 372 -3.80 -12.78 21.62
C ASP A 372 -3.93 -11.74 22.74
N ASN A 373 -3.61 -10.49 22.45
CA ASN A 373 -3.69 -9.38 23.39
C ASN A 373 -4.88 -8.45 23.14
N ASN A 374 -5.73 -8.75 22.17
CA ASN A 374 -6.83 -7.89 21.73
C ASN A 374 -6.37 -6.44 21.48
N LEU A 375 -5.31 -6.31 20.67
CA LEU A 375 -4.52 -5.09 20.51
C LEU A 375 -4.42 -4.67 19.04
N LEU A 376 -4.53 -3.37 18.80
CA LEU A 376 -4.21 -2.74 17.52
C LEU A 376 -3.05 -1.76 17.70
N TYR A 377 -2.13 -1.76 16.75
CA TYR A 377 -1.06 -0.77 16.64
C TYR A 377 -1.00 -0.22 15.22
N ILE A 378 -1.01 1.11 15.11
CA ILE A 378 -0.93 1.83 13.84
C ILE A 378 0.15 2.90 13.93
N PHE A 379 1.01 2.95 12.93
CA PHE A 379 1.98 4.03 12.72
C PHE A 379 1.86 4.55 11.30
N LEU A 380 1.58 5.85 11.13
CA LEU A 380 1.48 6.51 9.84
C LEU A 380 2.47 7.66 9.77
N SER A 381 3.29 7.68 8.75
CA SER A 381 4.22 8.76 8.45
C SER A 381 4.37 8.98 6.95
N ASN A 382 5.05 10.05 6.58
CA ASN A 382 5.47 10.35 5.22
C ASN A 382 7.01 10.43 5.14
N ARG A 383 7.69 9.35 5.55
CA ARG A 383 9.15 9.28 5.51
C ARG A 383 9.75 9.64 4.16
N VAL A 384 8.99 9.44 3.09
CA VAL A 384 9.40 9.74 1.70
C VAL A 384 9.40 11.23 1.37
N ASN A 385 8.97 12.08 2.30
CA ASN A 385 9.03 13.53 2.10
C ASN A 385 10.39 14.07 2.62
N PRO A 386 11.12 14.82 1.82
CA PRO A 386 10.86 15.14 0.41
C PRO A 386 11.32 14.08 -0.58
N THR A 387 12.04 13.04 -0.15
CA THR A 387 12.64 12.02 -1.03
C THR A 387 12.52 10.60 -0.48
N ARG A 388 12.20 9.65 -1.35
CA ARG A 388 12.19 8.21 -1.04
C ARG A 388 13.59 7.66 -0.70
N ALA A 389 14.65 8.37 -1.03
CA ALA A 389 16.01 7.98 -0.69
C ALA A 389 16.29 8.01 0.83
N ASN A 390 15.44 8.66 1.61
CA ASN A 390 15.51 8.64 3.07
C ASN A 390 15.00 7.31 3.63
N ASN A 391 15.88 6.50 4.21
CA ASN A 391 15.55 5.21 4.82
C ASN A 391 15.73 5.18 6.34
N LYS A 392 15.87 6.34 6.98
CA LYS A 392 16.14 6.45 8.43
C LYS A 392 15.04 5.82 9.29
N LEU A 393 13.78 5.87 8.85
CA LEU A 393 12.69 5.19 9.56
C LEU A 393 12.98 3.71 9.78
N GLY A 394 13.48 3.03 8.75
CA GLY A 394 13.86 1.62 8.82
C GLY A 394 15.18 1.41 9.57
N SER A 395 16.20 2.19 9.30
CA SER A 395 17.52 2.02 9.93
C SER A 395 17.54 2.31 11.44
N LEU A 396 16.61 3.14 11.92
CA LEU A 396 16.44 3.44 13.34
C LEU A 396 15.41 2.49 14.02
N ASP A 397 14.82 1.56 13.28
CA ASP A 397 13.84 0.60 13.78
C ASP A 397 12.65 1.23 14.53
N ILE A 398 12.24 2.43 14.13
CA ILE A 398 11.23 3.23 14.86
C ILE A 398 9.92 2.44 15.03
N ARG A 399 9.38 1.88 13.95
CA ARG A 399 8.07 1.18 13.96
C ARG A 399 8.08 -0.05 14.87
N THR A 400 9.14 -0.83 14.83
CA THR A 400 9.29 -2.07 15.62
C THR A 400 9.61 -1.76 17.08
N ARG A 401 10.40 -0.73 17.35
CA ARG A 401 10.70 -0.27 18.73
C ARG A 401 9.46 0.27 19.43
N ILE A 402 8.60 1.02 18.72
CA ILE A 402 7.32 1.47 19.27
C ILE A 402 6.44 0.27 19.62
N GLN A 403 6.37 -0.72 18.75
CA GLN A 403 5.60 -1.93 19.00
C GLN A 403 6.09 -2.67 20.28
N ASP A 404 7.39 -2.83 20.42
CA ASP A 404 7.97 -3.45 21.63
C ASP A 404 7.72 -2.62 22.89
N ALA A 405 7.73 -1.29 22.79
CA ALA A 405 7.38 -0.40 23.90
C ALA A 405 5.91 -0.59 24.34
N ILE A 406 5.00 -0.79 23.38
CA ILE A 406 3.59 -1.08 23.66
C ILE A 406 3.47 -2.39 24.42
N TYR A 407 4.13 -3.46 23.97
CA TYR A 407 4.10 -4.76 24.66
C TYR A 407 4.68 -4.71 26.07
N LYS A 408 5.71 -3.91 26.30
CA LYS A 408 6.26 -3.70 27.65
C LYS A 408 5.31 -2.94 28.56
N ALA A 409 4.50 -2.06 28.01
CA ALA A 409 3.57 -1.24 28.80
C ALA A 409 2.26 -1.96 29.18
N ILE A 410 1.86 -2.99 28.42
CA ILE A 410 0.61 -3.75 28.68
C ILE A 410 0.83 -5.03 29.51
N LYS A 411 2.07 -5.36 29.81
CA LYS A 411 2.43 -6.42 30.77
C LYS A 411 2.24 -5.94 32.19
#